data_6272ce9bbf6e34d91d55fcc50fdd398a
#
_entry.id   6272ce9bbf6e34d91d55fcc50fdd398a
#
_cell.length_a   1.000
_cell.length_b   1.000
_cell.length_c   1.000
_cell.angle_alpha   90.00
_cell.angle_beta   90.00
_cell.angle_gamma   90.00
#
_symmetry.space_group_name_H-M   'P 1'
#
loop_
_entity.id
_entity.type
_entity.pdbx_description
1 polymer ?
#
loop_
_entity_poly.entity_id
_entity_poly.type
_entity_poly.pdbx_seq_one_letter_code
_entity_poly.pdbx_strand_id
1 'polypeptide(L)'
;VRILLVDDRPENLLALEAILVSLGQTLVRATSGEEALKALLADDYAVILLDVQMPGMDGFETAAHIKRRERTKDIPIIFLTAINREPQHAFRGYSAGAVDYLAKPFDPWVLRAKVGVFVELYRKNRQLREQAALLADQVAGLGDPEVVEDVARHVAEVEAQLDGDGTLDRAGLVAAVAALRARVDSLRSS
;
A
#
# COMPACT_ATOMS: atom_id res chain seq x y z
N VAL A 1 9.59 1.14 7.26
CA VAL A 1 8.61 0.65 6.28
C VAL A 1 9.24 -0.53 5.53
N ARG A 2 8.45 -1.56 5.19
CA ARG A 2 8.94 -2.74 4.45
C ARG A 2 8.56 -2.65 2.97
N ILE A 3 9.45 -3.13 2.11
CA ILE A 3 9.27 -3.30 0.67
C ILE A 3 9.51 -4.78 0.37
N LEU A 4 8.58 -5.44 -0.32
CA LEU A 4 8.73 -6.83 -0.74
C LEU A 4 9.31 -6.89 -2.16
N LEU A 5 10.40 -7.64 -2.32
CA LEU A 5 11.08 -7.88 -3.60
C LEU A 5 10.87 -9.34 -3.96
N VAL A 6 10.26 -9.61 -5.11
CA VAL A 6 9.91 -10.96 -5.56
C VAL A 6 10.49 -11.21 -6.94
N ASP A 7 11.44 -12.11 -7.02
CA ASP A 7 12.10 -12.53 -8.28
C ASP A 7 12.77 -13.89 -8.03
N ASP A 8 12.63 -14.86 -8.92
CA ASP A 8 13.19 -16.19 -8.75
C ASP A 8 14.73 -16.23 -8.90
N ARG A 9 15.32 -15.15 -9.39
CA ARG A 9 16.77 -15.03 -9.61
C ARG A 9 17.42 -14.19 -8.51
N PRO A 10 18.27 -14.77 -7.67
CA PRO A 10 18.95 -14.06 -6.57
C PRO A 10 19.76 -12.83 -7.03
N GLU A 11 20.30 -12.87 -8.26
CA GLU A 11 21.05 -11.75 -8.84
C GLU A 11 20.16 -10.53 -9.06
N ASN A 12 18.90 -10.75 -9.49
CA ASN A 12 17.93 -9.68 -9.67
C ASN A 12 17.54 -9.06 -8.33
N LEU A 13 17.32 -9.88 -7.30
CA LEU A 13 17.05 -9.41 -5.94
C LEU A 13 18.20 -8.56 -5.39
N LEU A 14 19.45 -8.98 -5.59
CA LEU A 14 20.62 -8.20 -5.22
C LEU A 14 20.69 -6.87 -5.95
N ALA A 15 20.40 -6.85 -7.25
CA ALA A 15 20.37 -5.61 -8.04
C ALA A 15 19.27 -4.65 -7.55
N LEU A 16 18.07 -5.16 -7.27
CA LEU A 16 16.97 -4.37 -6.71
C LEU A 16 17.35 -3.77 -5.35
N GLU A 17 17.94 -4.56 -4.48
CA GLU A 17 18.40 -4.04 -3.17
C GLU A 17 19.47 -2.95 -3.31
N ALA A 18 20.46 -3.14 -4.19
CA ALA A 18 21.49 -2.14 -4.43
C ALA A 18 20.89 -0.81 -4.91
N ILE A 19 19.83 -0.86 -5.72
CA ILE A 19 19.13 0.33 -6.19
C ILE A 19 18.33 0.99 -5.05
N LEU A 20 17.67 0.21 -4.21
CA LEU A 20 16.68 0.69 -3.24
C LEU A 20 17.25 0.97 -1.85
N VAL A 21 18.48 0.53 -1.55
CA VAL A 21 19.12 0.72 -0.24
C VAL A 21 19.13 2.20 0.19
N SER A 22 19.27 3.11 -0.76
CA SER A 22 19.28 4.56 -0.50
C SER A 22 17.95 5.12 0.02
N LEU A 23 16.85 4.39 -0.11
CA LEU A 23 15.55 4.77 0.46
C LEU A 23 15.48 4.55 1.98
N GLY A 24 16.45 3.86 2.59
CA GLY A 24 16.50 3.62 4.03
C GLY A 24 15.31 2.78 4.55
N GLN A 25 14.77 1.88 3.71
CA GLN A 25 13.65 1.01 4.05
C GLN A 25 14.13 -0.42 4.31
N THR A 26 13.31 -1.21 5.00
CA THR A 26 13.56 -2.65 5.16
C THR A 26 13.18 -3.36 3.86
N LEU A 27 14.14 -3.99 3.21
CA LEU A 27 13.93 -4.77 1.99
C LEU A 27 13.79 -6.23 2.38
N VAL A 28 12.70 -6.87 1.96
CA VAL A 28 12.42 -8.29 2.22
C VAL A 28 12.41 -9.01 0.88
N ARG A 29 13.13 -10.13 0.80
CA ARG A 29 13.24 -10.95 -0.42
C ARG A 29 12.25 -12.10 -0.38
N ALA A 30 11.75 -12.46 -1.54
CA ALA A 30 11.04 -13.70 -1.81
C ALA A 30 11.51 -14.24 -3.18
N THR A 31 11.80 -15.52 -3.24
CA THR A 31 12.31 -16.18 -4.46
C THR A 31 11.20 -16.90 -5.24
N SER A 32 9.98 -16.84 -4.77
CA SER A 32 8.79 -17.39 -5.44
C SER A 32 7.51 -16.69 -5.01
N GLY A 33 6.41 -16.91 -5.75
CA GLY A 33 5.09 -16.42 -5.41
C GLY A 33 4.61 -16.94 -4.05
N GLU A 34 4.84 -18.22 -3.75
CA GLU A 34 4.47 -18.84 -2.46
C GLU A 34 5.23 -18.21 -1.28
N GLU A 35 6.52 -17.92 -1.46
CA GLU A 35 7.33 -17.25 -0.44
C GLU A 35 6.83 -15.82 -0.22
N ALA A 36 6.49 -15.10 -1.29
CA ALA A 36 5.88 -13.78 -1.21
C ALA A 36 4.55 -13.81 -0.43
N LEU A 37 3.67 -14.77 -0.72
CA LEU A 37 2.40 -14.93 -0.01
C LEU A 37 2.59 -15.25 1.48
N LYS A 38 3.63 -16.01 1.84
CA LYS A 38 3.99 -16.27 3.26
C LYS A 38 4.49 -15.01 3.96
N ALA A 39 5.36 -14.23 3.30
CA ALA A 39 5.86 -12.97 3.84
C ALA A 39 4.73 -11.98 4.15
N LEU A 40 3.73 -11.90 3.26
CA LEU A 40 2.56 -11.04 3.41
C LEU A 40 1.60 -11.47 4.54
N LEU A 41 1.68 -12.71 5.03
CA LEU A 41 0.94 -13.13 6.21
C LEU A 41 1.57 -12.65 7.51
N ALA A 42 2.90 -12.51 7.53
CA ALA A 42 3.65 -12.15 8.71
C ALA A 42 3.69 -10.63 8.95
N ASP A 43 3.85 -9.85 7.89
CA ASP A 43 4.17 -8.43 7.97
C ASP A 43 3.36 -7.58 6.99
N ASP A 44 3.34 -6.26 7.24
CA ASP A 44 2.76 -5.24 6.35
C ASP A 44 3.83 -4.62 5.46
N TYR A 45 3.46 -4.34 4.21
CA TYR A 45 4.36 -3.81 3.18
C TYR A 45 3.77 -2.55 2.53
N ALA A 46 4.64 -1.59 2.20
CA ALA A 46 4.25 -0.38 1.50
C ALA A 46 4.07 -0.58 -0.01
N VAL A 47 4.84 -1.49 -0.58
CA VAL A 47 4.84 -1.80 -2.01
C VAL A 47 5.49 -3.16 -2.25
N ILE A 48 5.04 -3.84 -3.31
CA ILE A 48 5.58 -5.10 -3.78
C ILE A 48 6.19 -4.87 -5.16
N LEU A 49 7.46 -5.22 -5.35
CA LEU A 49 8.08 -5.36 -6.65
C LEU A 49 8.03 -6.84 -7.05
N LEU A 50 7.35 -7.16 -8.13
CA LEU A 50 7.01 -8.52 -8.48
C LEU A 50 7.43 -8.83 -9.91
N ASP A 51 8.37 -9.76 -10.06
CA ASP A 51 8.69 -10.30 -11.38
C ASP A 51 7.52 -11.06 -11.97
N VAL A 52 7.28 -10.84 -13.26
CA VAL A 52 6.20 -11.54 -13.98
C VAL A 52 6.59 -12.98 -14.29
N GLN A 53 7.84 -13.21 -14.69
CA GLN A 53 8.31 -14.49 -15.19
C GLN A 53 9.01 -15.29 -14.09
N MET A 54 8.25 -16.07 -13.36
CA MET A 54 8.76 -16.98 -12.34
C MET A 54 8.28 -18.41 -12.60
N PRO A 55 9.09 -19.44 -12.27
CA PRO A 55 8.67 -20.84 -12.36
C PRO A 55 7.59 -21.15 -11.32
N GLY A 56 6.69 -22.07 -11.66
CA GLY A 56 5.57 -22.44 -10.80
C GLY A 56 4.46 -21.37 -10.83
N MET A 57 4.28 -20.64 -9.74
CA MET A 57 3.34 -19.53 -9.65
C MET A 57 3.96 -18.27 -10.26
N ASP A 58 3.45 -17.81 -11.39
CA ASP A 58 3.91 -16.59 -12.05
C ASP A 58 3.51 -15.31 -11.28
N GLY A 59 4.03 -14.15 -11.72
CA GLY A 59 3.75 -12.89 -11.06
C GLY A 59 2.29 -12.48 -11.14
N PHE A 60 1.58 -12.78 -12.22
CA PHE A 60 0.15 -12.45 -12.35
C PHE A 60 -0.73 -13.30 -11.43
N GLU A 61 -0.43 -14.59 -11.34
CA GLU A 61 -1.12 -15.50 -10.44
C GLU A 61 -0.86 -15.10 -8.97
N THR A 62 0.40 -14.77 -8.65
CA THR A 62 0.78 -14.25 -7.32
C THR A 62 -0.01 -12.98 -6.99
N ALA A 63 -0.07 -12.01 -7.91
CA ALA A 63 -0.84 -10.78 -7.72
C ALA A 63 -2.33 -11.04 -7.52
N ALA A 64 -2.92 -11.97 -8.29
CA ALA A 64 -4.31 -12.35 -8.12
C ALA A 64 -4.60 -12.91 -6.72
N HIS A 65 -3.69 -13.73 -6.17
CA HIS A 65 -3.80 -14.22 -4.80
C HIS A 65 -3.67 -13.10 -3.76
N ILE A 66 -2.77 -12.14 -3.96
CA ILE A 66 -2.59 -10.98 -3.08
C ILE A 66 -3.87 -10.14 -3.06
N LYS A 67 -4.43 -9.84 -4.23
CA LYS A 67 -5.59 -8.96 -4.40
C LYS A 67 -6.93 -9.56 -3.92
N ARG A 68 -7.01 -10.87 -3.76
CA ARG A 68 -8.21 -11.57 -3.21
C ARG A 68 -8.31 -11.50 -1.69
N ARG A 69 -7.25 -11.13 -0.96
CA ARG A 69 -7.23 -11.13 0.50
C ARG A 69 -7.45 -9.73 1.02
N GLU A 70 -8.42 -9.53 1.91
CA GLU A 70 -8.76 -8.23 2.51
C GLU A 70 -7.52 -7.50 3.09
N ARG A 71 -6.64 -8.22 3.76
CA ARG A 71 -5.44 -7.64 4.38
C ARG A 71 -4.41 -7.12 3.37
N THR A 72 -4.36 -7.67 2.17
CA THR A 72 -3.28 -7.41 1.21
C THR A 72 -3.75 -6.80 -0.11
N LYS A 73 -5.07 -6.74 -0.35
CA LYS A 73 -5.65 -6.26 -1.62
C LYS A 73 -5.20 -4.84 -1.99
N ASP A 74 -4.99 -3.99 -0.99
CA ASP A 74 -4.68 -2.57 -1.19
C ASP A 74 -3.16 -2.30 -1.29
N ILE A 75 -2.32 -3.31 -1.07
CA ILE A 75 -0.88 -3.15 -1.23
C ILE A 75 -0.56 -2.92 -2.72
N PRO A 76 0.09 -1.80 -3.08
CA PRO A 76 0.45 -1.52 -4.46
C PRO A 76 1.48 -2.52 -4.98
N ILE A 77 1.25 -2.99 -6.22
CA ILE A 77 2.13 -3.93 -6.92
C ILE A 77 2.72 -3.24 -8.14
N ILE A 78 4.05 -3.23 -8.24
CA ILE A 78 4.79 -2.82 -9.44
C ILE A 78 5.32 -4.10 -10.10
N PHE A 79 4.84 -4.42 -11.30
CA PHE A 79 5.38 -5.54 -12.05
C PHE A 79 6.72 -5.21 -12.70
N LEU A 80 7.67 -6.12 -12.58
CA LEU A 80 8.92 -6.10 -13.31
C LEU A 80 8.79 -7.11 -14.45
N THR A 81 8.92 -6.67 -15.70
CA THR A 81 8.70 -7.53 -16.86
C THR A 81 9.81 -7.41 -17.88
N ALA A 82 10.18 -8.52 -18.54
CA ALA A 82 11.01 -8.45 -19.74
C ALA A 82 10.22 -7.73 -20.86
N ILE A 83 10.94 -6.96 -21.70
CA ILE A 83 10.37 -6.24 -22.83
C ILE A 83 9.84 -7.24 -23.87
N ASN A 84 8.66 -7.80 -23.67
CA ASN A 84 7.87 -8.36 -24.77
C ASN A 84 6.68 -7.43 -24.99
N ARG A 85 6.71 -6.75 -26.13
CA ARG A 85 5.78 -5.68 -26.58
C ARG A 85 4.36 -6.15 -26.86
N GLU A 86 3.84 -7.13 -26.14
CA GLU A 86 2.45 -7.51 -26.33
C GLU A 86 1.56 -6.65 -25.44
N PRO A 87 0.68 -5.82 -26.02
CA PRO A 87 -0.30 -5.02 -25.27
C PRO A 87 -1.17 -5.86 -24.32
N GLN A 88 -1.28 -7.16 -24.58
CA GLN A 88 -2.02 -8.11 -23.78
C GLN A 88 -1.46 -8.30 -22.36
N HIS A 89 -0.13 -8.18 -22.16
CA HIS A 89 0.46 -8.29 -20.83
C HIS A 89 0.19 -7.06 -19.96
N ALA A 90 0.21 -5.87 -20.55
CA ALA A 90 -0.17 -4.65 -19.83
C ALA A 90 -1.63 -4.70 -19.38
N PHE A 91 -2.55 -5.15 -20.26
CA PHE A 91 -3.98 -5.28 -19.93
C PHE A 91 -4.23 -6.34 -18.85
N ARG A 92 -3.55 -7.50 -18.91
CA ARG A 92 -3.68 -8.55 -17.87
C ARG A 92 -3.24 -8.08 -16.48
N GLY A 93 -2.23 -7.24 -16.40
CA GLY A 93 -1.75 -6.77 -15.12
C GLY A 93 -2.62 -5.68 -14.51
N TYR A 94 -3.15 -4.73 -15.28
CA TYR A 94 -4.15 -3.78 -14.76
C TYR A 94 -5.40 -4.54 -14.30
N SER A 95 -5.82 -5.58 -14.99
CA SER A 95 -6.91 -6.47 -14.57
C SER A 95 -6.56 -7.28 -13.32
N ALA A 96 -5.28 -7.51 -13.05
CA ALA A 96 -4.79 -8.15 -11.81
C ALA A 96 -4.61 -7.16 -10.64
N GLY A 97 -4.97 -5.88 -10.82
CA GLY A 97 -4.90 -4.86 -9.77
C GLY A 97 -3.50 -4.28 -9.54
N ALA A 98 -2.60 -4.36 -10.54
CA ALA A 98 -1.33 -3.66 -10.47
C ALA A 98 -1.52 -2.15 -10.62
N VAL A 99 -0.69 -1.40 -9.91
CA VAL A 99 -0.67 0.06 -10.01
C VAL A 99 0.33 0.57 -11.04
N ASP A 100 1.34 -0.24 -11.39
CA ASP A 100 2.39 0.17 -12.33
C ASP A 100 3.18 -1.02 -12.93
N TYR A 101 3.93 -0.72 -14.01
CA TYR A 101 4.81 -1.64 -14.71
C TYR A 101 6.18 -1.02 -14.92
N LEU A 102 7.23 -1.85 -14.86
CA LEU A 102 8.57 -1.46 -15.19
C LEU A 102 9.24 -2.54 -16.07
N ALA A 103 9.55 -2.18 -17.31
CA ALA A 103 10.22 -3.08 -18.24
C ALA A 103 11.71 -3.22 -17.92
N LYS A 104 12.22 -4.45 -17.87
CA LYS A 104 13.66 -4.76 -17.75
C LYS A 104 14.33 -4.63 -19.13
N PRO A 105 15.51 -3.98 -19.27
CA PRO A 105 16.25 -3.27 -18.22
C PRO A 105 15.61 -1.91 -17.90
N PHE A 106 15.52 -1.57 -16.63
CA PHE A 106 14.96 -0.31 -16.15
C PHE A 106 16.03 0.62 -15.61
N ASP A 107 15.75 1.93 -15.68
CA ASP A 107 16.58 2.95 -15.07
C ASP A 107 16.48 2.89 -13.53
N PRO A 108 17.61 2.74 -12.81
CA PRO A 108 17.62 2.71 -11.35
C PRO A 108 16.99 3.94 -10.70
N TRP A 109 17.12 5.11 -11.32
CA TRP A 109 16.53 6.34 -10.79
C TRP A 109 15.00 6.31 -10.91
N VAL A 110 14.47 5.84 -12.03
CA VAL A 110 13.02 5.68 -12.25
C VAL A 110 12.42 4.71 -11.24
N LEU A 111 13.08 3.56 -11.02
CA LEU A 111 12.62 2.59 -10.02
C LEU A 111 12.57 3.20 -8.62
N ARG A 112 13.65 3.89 -8.20
CA ARG A 112 13.69 4.56 -6.89
C ARG A 112 12.60 5.60 -6.73
N ALA A 113 12.39 6.43 -7.75
CA ALA A 113 11.36 7.46 -7.73
C ALA A 113 9.96 6.87 -7.55
N LYS A 114 9.62 5.83 -8.33
CA LYS A 114 8.33 5.14 -8.23
C LYS A 114 8.12 4.50 -6.86
N VAL A 115 9.08 3.74 -6.37
CA VAL A 115 9.01 3.10 -5.04
C VAL A 115 8.92 4.14 -3.92
N GLY A 116 9.67 5.24 -4.04
CA GLY A 116 9.67 6.34 -3.09
C GLY A 116 8.28 6.95 -2.89
N VAL A 117 7.52 7.14 -3.97
CA VAL A 117 6.14 7.64 -3.91
C VAL A 117 5.24 6.72 -3.08
N PHE A 118 5.29 5.40 -3.29
CA PHE A 118 4.46 4.45 -2.53
C PHE A 118 4.88 4.36 -1.07
N VAL A 119 6.17 4.44 -0.77
CA VAL A 119 6.67 4.51 0.61
C VAL A 119 6.15 5.76 1.32
N GLU A 120 6.13 6.90 0.65
CA GLU A 120 5.62 8.14 1.21
C GLU A 120 4.09 8.08 1.43
N LEU A 121 3.34 7.56 0.47
CA LEU A 121 1.90 7.32 0.60
C LEU A 121 1.59 6.42 1.80
N TYR A 122 2.29 5.29 1.93
CA TYR A 122 2.13 4.38 3.06
C TYR A 122 2.37 5.08 4.41
N ARG A 123 3.44 5.88 4.51
CA ARG A 123 3.74 6.66 5.72
C ARG A 123 2.64 7.65 6.07
N LYS A 124 2.13 8.36 5.06
CA LYS A 124 1.04 9.33 5.25
C LYS A 124 -0.26 8.66 5.69
N ASN A 125 -0.63 7.55 5.05
CA ASN A 125 -1.80 6.78 5.43
C ASN A 125 -1.69 6.25 6.86
N ARG A 126 -0.53 5.69 7.22
CA ARG A 126 -0.28 5.24 8.59
C ARG A 126 -0.39 6.37 9.61
N GLN A 127 0.22 7.52 9.32
CA GLN A 127 0.14 8.70 10.19
C GLN A 127 -1.32 9.17 10.38
N LEU A 128 -2.12 9.18 9.31
CA LEU A 128 -3.54 9.55 9.38
C LEU A 128 -4.34 8.56 10.22
N ARG A 129 -4.11 7.24 10.07
CA ARG A 129 -4.77 6.21 10.90
C ARG A 129 -4.40 6.37 12.38
N GLU A 130 -3.14 6.62 12.69
CA GLU A 130 -2.68 6.85 14.08
C GLU A 130 -3.34 8.11 14.67
N GLN A 131 -3.46 9.19 13.90
CA GLN A 131 -4.13 10.41 14.34
C GLN A 131 -5.63 10.19 14.54
N ALA A 132 -6.30 9.49 13.65
CA ALA A 132 -7.73 9.16 13.76
C ALA A 132 -8.01 8.32 15.01
N ALA A 133 -7.16 7.32 15.28
CA ALA A 133 -7.29 6.48 16.48
C ALA A 133 -7.10 7.29 17.78
N LEU A 134 -6.14 8.21 17.83
CA LEU A 134 -5.92 9.08 18.99
C LEU A 134 -7.11 10.01 19.23
N LEU A 135 -7.71 10.56 18.16
CA LEU A 135 -8.90 11.41 18.28
C LEU A 135 -10.11 10.61 18.77
N ALA A 136 -10.29 9.38 18.27
CA ALA A 136 -11.36 8.50 18.73
C ALA A 136 -11.24 8.15 20.22
N ASP A 137 -10.00 7.90 20.70
CA ASP A 137 -9.74 7.62 22.12
C ASP A 137 -10.01 8.83 23.01
N GLN A 138 -9.62 10.04 22.57
CA GLN A 138 -9.90 11.28 23.28
C GLN A 138 -11.40 11.56 23.43
N VAL A 139 -12.18 11.25 22.40
CA VAL A 139 -13.64 11.43 22.41
C VAL A 139 -14.34 10.39 23.26
N ALA A 140 -13.89 9.14 23.25
CA ALA A 140 -14.39 8.08 24.13
C ALA A 140 -14.25 8.47 25.62
N GLY A 141 -13.25 9.26 25.97
CA GLY A 141 -13.02 9.79 27.31
C GLY A 141 -13.97 10.94 27.74
N LEU A 142 -14.73 11.53 26.82
CA LEU A 142 -15.63 12.67 27.11
C LEU A 142 -17.03 12.27 27.63
N GLY A 143 -17.35 10.98 27.68
CA GLY A 143 -18.47 10.42 28.43
C GLY A 143 -19.88 10.67 27.86
N ASP A 144 -20.04 11.37 26.74
CA ASP A 144 -21.32 11.56 26.07
C ASP A 144 -21.51 10.51 24.96
N PRO A 145 -22.47 9.55 25.11
CA PRO A 145 -22.64 8.48 24.14
C PRO A 145 -22.98 8.96 22.73
N GLU A 146 -23.71 10.06 22.59
CA GLU A 146 -24.14 10.62 21.30
C GLU A 146 -22.94 11.19 20.53
N VAL A 147 -22.03 11.80 21.25
CA VAL A 147 -20.77 12.34 20.72
C VAL A 147 -19.81 11.22 20.32
N VAL A 148 -19.70 10.18 21.14
CA VAL A 148 -18.87 9.01 20.85
C VAL A 148 -19.33 8.33 19.57
N GLU A 149 -20.64 8.15 19.38
CA GLU A 149 -21.21 7.51 18.19
C GLU A 149 -21.04 8.36 16.93
N ASP A 150 -21.18 9.69 17.03
CA ASP A 150 -20.97 10.61 15.91
C ASP A 150 -19.50 10.62 15.44
N VAL A 151 -18.57 10.64 16.36
CA VAL A 151 -17.13 10.60 16.04
C VAL A 151 -16.72 9.23 15.53
N ALA A 152 -17.22 8.15 16.09
CA ALA A 152 -16.96 6.80 15.59
C ALA A 152 -17.41 6.65 14.14
N ARG A 153 -18.56 7.22 13.76
CA ARG A 153 -19.05 7.26 12.38
C ARG A 153 -18.12 8.03 11.46
N HIS A 154 -17.65 9.22 11.85
CA HIS A 154 -16.72 10.00 11.02
C HIS A 154 -15.33 9.35 10.89
N VAL A 155 -14.87 8.66 11.93
CA VAL A 155 -13.63 7.85 11.85
C VAL A 155 -13.80 6.70 10.86
N ALA A 156 -14.93 5.99 10.91
CA ALA A 156 -15.23 4.91 9.96
C ALA A 156 -15.33 5.40 8.51
N GLU A 157 -15.86 6.61 8.29
CA GLU A 157 -15.88 7.23 6.96
C GLU A 157 -14.46 7.55 6.45
N VAL A 158 -13.59 8.06 7.32
CA VAL A 158 -12.17 8.31 6.98
C VAL A 158 -11.44 7.00 6.68
N GLU A 159 -11.65 5.96 7.48
CA GLU A 159 -11.06 4.64 7.26
C GLU A 159 -11.56 4.02 5.95
N ALA A 160 -12.86 4.11 5.65
CA ALA A 160 -13.43 3.62 4.40
C ALA A 160 -12.85 4.33 3.17
N GLN A 161 -12.52 5.62 3.26
CA GLN A 161 -11.86 6.37 2.18
C GLN A 161 -10.36 6.03 2.05
N LEU A 162 -9.72 5.59 3.13
CA LEU A 162 -8.33 5.13 3.12
C LEU A 162 -8.18 3.69 2.59
N ASP A 163 -9.23 2.87 2.74
CA ASP A 163 -9.27 1.47 2.31
C ASP A 163 -9.89 1.27 0.91
N GLY A 164 -10.37 2.34 0.27
CA GLY A 164 -10.92 2.31 -1.10
C GLY A 164 -9.84 2.12 -2.18
N ASP A 165 -10.26 1.66 -3.37
CA ASP A 165 -9.48 1.12 -4.50
C ASP A 165 -8.48 2.09 -5.19
N GLY A 166 -7.72 2.85 -4.43
CA GLY A 166 -6.56 3.64 -4.92
C GLY A 166 -6.89 4.99 -5.56
N THR A 167 -8.15 5.40 -5.65
CA THR A 167 -8.53 6.78 -5.94
C THR A 167 -8.79 7.52 -4.63
N LEU A 168 -7.72 7.98 -3.98
CA LEU A 168 -7.83 8.82 -2.80
C LEU A 168 -8.59 10.09 -3.18
N ASP A 169 -9.85 10.19 -2.79
CA ASP A 169 -10.54 11.49 -2.76
C ASP A 169 -9.93 12.36 -1.65
N ARG A 170 -8.82 12.99 -2.00
CA ARG A 170 -8.08 13.86 -1.10
C ARG A 170 -8.94 15.00 -0.56
N ALA A 171 -9.91 15.46 -1.32
CA ALA A 171 -10.82 16.54 -0.91
C ALA A 171 -11.83 16.03 0.13
N GLY A 172 -12.40 14.85 -0.09
CA GLY A 172 -13.30 14.18 0.87
C GLY A 172 -12.61 13.85 2.17
N LEU A 173 -11.37 13.31 2.12
CA LEU A 173 -10.59 13.01 3.32
C LEU A 173 -10.27 14.26 4.14
N VAL A 174 -9.81 15.33 3.49
CA VAL A 174 -9.54 16.62 4.17
C VAL A 174 -10.81 17.20 4.78
N ALA A 175 -11.96 17.10 4.10
CA ALA A 175 -13.24 17.57 4.61
C ALA A 175 -13.71 16.75 5.83
N ALA A 176 -13.58 15.41 5.79
CA ALA A 176 -13.94 14.54 6.91
C ALA A 176 -13.08 14.80 8.15
N VAL A 177 -11.76 14.94 7.98
CA VAL A 177 -10.83 15.26 9.07
C VAL A 177 -11.09 16.68 9.63
N ALA A 178 -11.43 17.65 8.78
CA ALA A 178 -11.76 19.01 9.23
C ALA A 178 -13.08 19.05 10.02
N ALA A 179 -14.10 18.30 9.59
CA ALA A 179 -15.37 18.18 10.30
C ALA A 179 -15.19 17.53 11.68
N LEU A 180 -14.40 16.46 11.75
CA LEU A 180 -14.05 15.79 13.00
C LEU A 180 -13.36 16.76 13.98
N ARG A 181 -12.38 17.53 13.49
CA ARG A 181 -11.63 18.49 14.28
C ARG A 181 -12.53 19.61 14.82
N ALA A 182 -13.40 20.18 13.97
CA ALA A 182 -14.34 21.22 14.38
C ALA A 182 -15.30 20.71 15.47
N ARG A 183 -15.73 19.45 15.40
CA ARG A 183 -16.61 18.84 16.40
C ARG A 183 -15.90 18.63 17.74
N VAL A 184 -14.67 18.12 17.71
CA VAL A 184 -13.85 17.98 18.92
C VAL A 184 -13.56 19.33 19.58
N ASP A 185 -13.28 20.37 18.80
CA ASP A 185 -13.04 21.72 19.32
C ASP A 185 -14.30 22.32 19.95
N SER A 186 -15.49 22.06 19.39
CA SER A 186 -16.78 22.50 19.97
C SER A 186 -17.06 21.86 21.32
N LEU A 187 -16.66 20.62 21.52
CA LEU A 187 -16.84 19.90 22.78
C LEU A 187 -15.87 20.35 23.90
N ARG A 188 -14.72 20.87 23.54
CA ARG A 188 -13.74 21.44 24.49
C ARG A 188 -14.17 22.82 25.00
N SER A 189 -15.13 23.45 24.32
CA SER A 189 -15.61 24.81 24.62
C SER A 189 -16.94 24.80 25.40
N SER A 190 -17.54 23.62 25.61
CA SER A 190 -18.75 23.39 26.40
C SER A 190 -18.44 22.82 27.76
#